data_834d59a081162d0f0e7f78df6752b5b4
#
_entry.id   834d59a081162d0f0e7f78df6752b5b4
#
_cell.length_a   1.000
_cell.length_b   1.000
_cell.length_c   1.000
_cell.angle_alpha   90.00
_cell.angle_beta   90.00
_cell.angle_gamma   90.00
#
_symmetry.space_group_name_H-M   'P 1'
#
loop_
_entity.id
_entity.type
_entity.pdbx_description
1 polymer ?
#
loop_
_entity_poly.entity_id
_entity_poly.type
_entity_poly.pdbx_seq_one_letter_code
_entity_poly.pdbx_strand_id
1 'polypeptide(L)'
;NHLEGHALSPKLNSDLTYPYLLLLISGGHSQFLNVKGLGRYKRLGTTIDDALGEAFDKTAKLLGIEFPGGPQIEILAKKGDPSKYDLPKPIFYKGGCNLSFAGLKTAVLKIAKNIKNDQEKFDLAASFQKSIEEIVYK
;
A
#
# COMPACT_ATOMS: atom_id res chain seq x y z
N ASN A 1 3.26 -17.13 17.38
CA ASN A 1 2.37 -16.60 16.35
C ASN A 1 3.19 -15.81 15.33
N HIS A 2 3.00 -16.07 14.05
CA HIS A 2 3.78 -15.46 12.97
C HIS A 2 3.56 -13.95 12.87
N LEU A 3 2.38 -13.45 13.16
CA LEU A 3 2.12 -12.00 13.23
C LEU A 3 2.86 -11.34 14.40
N GLU A 4 3.03 -12.04 15.51
CA GLU A 4 3.80 -11.56 16.65
C GLU A 4 5.29 -11.43 16.31
N GLY A 5 5.84 -12.41 15.56
CA GLY A 5 7.21 -12.33 15.06
C GLY A 5 7.43 -11.09 14.19
N HIS A 6 6.50 -10.77 13.29
CA HIS A 6 6.54 -9.55 12.50
C HIS A 6 6.40 -8.28 13.37
N ALA A 7 5.52 -8.30 14.36
CA ALA A 7 5.32 -7.17 15.26
C ALA A 7 6.57 -6.82 16.09
N LEU A 8 7.39 -7.82 16.43
CA LEU A 8 8.60 -7.65 17.23
C LEU A 8 9.87 -7.44 16.39
N SER A 9 9.83 -7.74 15.09
CA SER A 9 11.00 -7.66 14.21
C SER A 9 11.67 -6.28 14.17
N PRO A 10 10.97 -5.13 14.25
CA PRO A 10 11.60 -3.82 14.28
C PRO A 10 12.50 -3.60 15.50
N LYS A 11 12.25 -4.29 16.63
CA LYS A 11 13.09 -4.19 17.84
C LYS A 11 14.43 -4.90 17.71
N LEU A 12 14.58 -5.81 16.75
CA LEU A 12 15.85 -6.51 16.52
C LEU A 12 16.93 -5.58 15.95
N ASN A 13 16.53 -4.55 15.23
CA ASN A 13 17.43 -3.65 14.50
C ASN A 13 17.33 -2.18 14.92
N SER A 14 16.59 -1.88 15.99
CA SER A 14 16.41 -0.50 16.45
C SER A 14 16.11 -0.44 17.96
N ASP A 15 16.48 0.68 18.59
CA ASP A 15 16.21 0.98 19.98
C ASP A 15 14.77 1.43 20.24
N LEU A 16 13.80 0.84 19.54
CA LEU A 16 12.39 1.15 19.71
C LEU A 16 11.90 0.81 21.12
N THR A 17 11.34 1.82 21.78
CA THR A 17 10.71 1.66 23.10
C THR A 17 9.19 1.52 22.95
N TYR A 18 8.55 0.82 23.88
CA TYR A 18 7.10 0.75 23.94
C TYR A 18 6.49 2.05 24.48
N PRO A 19 5.28 2.45 24.05
CA PRO A 19 4.52 1.87 22.93
C PRO A 19 5.04 2.40 21.58
N TYR A 20 4.82 1.64 20.50
CA TYR A 20 5.07 2.13 19.14
C TYR A 20 3.94 1.75 18.18
N LEU A 21 3.81 2.54 17.13
CA LEU A 21 2.89 2.25 16.03
C LEU A 21 3.59 1.36 15.01
N LEU A 22 2.95 0.26 14.66
CA LEU A 22 3.41 -0.65 13.61
C LEU A 22 2.42 -0.66 12.45
N LEU A 23 2.93 -0.44 11.25
CA LEU A 23 2.22 -0.76 10.02
C LEU A 23 2.72 -2.10 9.50
N LEU A 24 1.87 -3.12 9.59
CA LEU A 24 2.13 -4.44 9.05
C LEU A 24 1.60 -4.53 7.63
N ILE A 25 2.48 -4.80 6.66
CA ILE A 25 2.15 -4.91 5.24
C ILE A 25 2.62 -6.25 4.70
N SER A 26 1.73 -6.96 4.04
CA SER A 26 2.05 -8.17 3.28
C SER A 26 1.08 -8.35 2.11
N GLY A 27 1.24 -9.44 1.36
CA GLY A 27 0.30 -9.82 0.31
C GLY A 27 -1.12 -10.12 0.82
N GLY A 28 -1.26 -10.54 2.08
CA GLY A 28 -2.55 -10.90 2.67
C GLY A 28 -3.02 -10.01 3.83
N HIS A 29 -2.14 -9.16 4.37
CA HIS A 29 -2.44 -8.33 5.54
C HIS A 29 -1.97 -6.89 5.35
N SER A 30 -2.80 -5.94 5.77
CA SER A 30 -2.43 -4.53 5.91
C SER A 30 -3.18 -3.97 7.10
N GLN A 31 -2.45 -3.68 8.18
CA GLN A 31 -3.08 -3.24 9.42
C GLN A 31 -2.14 -2.36 10.26
N PHE A 32 -2.76 -1.45 11.01
CA PHE A 32 -2.08 -0.66 12.03
C PHE A 32 -2.24 -1.30 13.40
N LEU A 33 -1.14 -1.47 14.10
CA LEU A 33 -1.08 -2.00 15.45
C LEU A 33 -0.41 -1.01 16.40
N ASN A 34 -1.01 -0.80 17.56
CA ASN A 34 -0.33 -0.17 18.69
C ASN A 34 0.32 -1.30 19.52
N VAL A 35 1.63 -1.36 19.50
CA VAL A 35 2.43 -2.35 20.25
C VAL A 35 2.79 -1.76 21.59
N LYS A 36 2.14 -2.24 22.65
CA LYS A 36 2.30 -1.74 24.03
C LYS A 36 3.32 -2.52 24.86
N GLY A 37 3.70 -3.70 24.40
CA GLY A 37 4.62 -4.62 25.08
C GLY A 37 4.58 -6.00 24.41
N LEU A 38 5.39 -6.92 24.91
CA LEU A 38 5.37 -8.33 24.47
C LEU A 38 3.97 -8.92 24.69
N GLY A 39 3.38 -9.49 23.63
CA GLY A 39 2.04 -10.05 23.66
C GLY A 39 0.90 -9.04 23.87
N ARG A 40 1.20 -7.74 23.87
CA ARG A 40 0.24 -6.66 24.16
C ARG A 40 0.06 -5.76 22.95
N TYR A 41 -0.84 -6.17 22.04
CA TYR A 41 -1.14 -5.46 20.81
C TYR A 41 -2.58 -4.97 20.79
N LYS A 42 -2.79 -3.76 20.24
CA LYS A 42 -4.11 -3.25 19.91
C LYS A 42 -4.16 -2.93 18.43
N ARG A 43 -5.03 -3.61 17.69
CA ARG A 43 -5.29 -3.25 16.30
C ARG A 43 -6.08 -1.94 16.25
N LEU A 44 -5.54 -0.95 15.56
CA LEU A 44 -6.16 0.35 15.37
C LEU A 44 -7.00 0.39 14.10
N GLY A 45 -6.56 -0.29 13.06
CA GLY A 45 -7.25 -0.39 11.79
C GLY A 45 -6.67 -1.48 10.90
N THR A 46 -7.41 -1.85 9.88
CA THR A 46 -7.04 -2.87 8.90
C THR A 46 -7.61 -2.50 7.54
N THR A 47 -7.09 -3.11 6.48
CA THR A 47 -7.77 -3.03 5.19
C THR A 47 -9.14 -3.69 5.27
N ILE A 48 -10.14 -3.06 4.64
CA ILE A 48 -11.50 -3.58 4.56
C ILE A 48 -11.77 -4.37 3.28
N ASP A 49 -10.81 -4.38 2.37
CA ASP A 49 -10.86 -5.08 1.08
C ASP A 49 -9.48 -5.68 0.73
N ASP A 50 -8.85 -5.27 -0.36
CA ASP A 50 -7.53 -5.78 -0.76
C ASP A 50 -6.44 -5.39 0.25
N ALA A 51 -5.47 -6.27 0.51
CA ALA A 51 -4.25 -5.90 1.20
C ALA A 51 -3.36 -5.02 0.31
N LEU A 52 -2.45 -4.25 0.92
CA LEU A 52 -1.59 -3.32 0.18
C LEU A 52 -0.71 -4.05 -0.84
N GLY A 53 -0.05 -5.14 -0.44
CA GLY A 53 0.77 -5.94 -1.35
C GLY A 53 -0.04 -6.52 -2.50
N GLU A 54 -1.25 -7.00 -2.23
CA GLU A 54 -2.21 -7.46 -3.23
C GLU A 54 -2.60 -6.35 -4.21
N ALA A 55 -2.81 -5.11 -3.74
CA ALA A 55 -3.12 -3.97 -4.59
C ALA A 55 -1.96 -3.65 -5.55
N PHE A 56 -0.71 -3.72 -5.08
CA PHE A 56 0.48 -3.57 -5.93
C PHE A 56 0.59 -4.68 -6.97
N ASP A 57 0.42 -5.94 -6.58
CA ASP A 57 0.52 -7.07 -7.51
C ASP A 57 -0.58 -7.05 -8.57
N LYS A 58 -1.81 -6.73 -8.19
CA LYS A 58 -2.92 -6.59 -9.14
C LYS A 58 -2.71 -5.42 -10.10
N THR A 59 -2.20 -4.29 -9.62
CA THR A 59 -1.88 -3.13 -10.45
C THR A 59 -0.74 -3.45 -11.42
N ALA A 60 0.31 -4.12 -10.96
CA ALA A 60 1.40 -4.59 -11.82
C ALA A 60 0.89 -5.47 -12.95
N LYS A 61 0.03 -6.44 -12.63
CA LYS A 61 -0.59 -7.31 -13.63
C LYS A 61 -1.39 -6.53 -14.68
N LEU A 62 -2.13 -5.50 -14.27
CA LEU A 62 -2.87 -4.62 -15.19
C LEU A 62 -1.95 -3.83 -16.12
N LEU A 63 -0.72 -3.53 -15.67
CA LEU A 63 0.30 -2.85 -16.46
C LEU A 63 1.18 -3.81 -17.27
N GLY A 64 0.89 -5.11 -17.26
CA GLY A 64 1.69 -6.12 -17.95
C GLY A 64 3.05 -6.37 -17.31
N ILE A 65 3.16 -6.18 -16.00
CA ILE A 65 4.39 -6.34 -15.23
C ILE A 65 4.35 -7.67 -14.49
N GLU A 66 5.47 -8.40 -14.50
CA GLU A 66 5.61 -9.68 -13.81
C GLU A 66 5.73 -9.52 -12.29
N PHE A 67 5.34 -10.58 -11.58
CA PHE A 67 5.54 -10.70 -10.13
C PHE A 67 7.05 -10.76 -9.77
N PRO A 68 7.48 -10.14 -8.65
CA PRO A 68 6.71 -9.36 -7.69
C PRO A 68 6.39 -7.93 -8.16
N GLY A 69 5.14 -7.53 -8.03
CA GLY A 69 4.65 -6.26 -8.59
C GLY A 69 5.17 -5.01 -7.90
N GLY A 70 5.28 -5.00 -6.57
CA GLY A 70 5.67 -3.83 -5.80
C GLY A 70 7.00 -3.21 -6.23
N PRO A 71 8.12 -3.96 -6.23
CA PRO A 71 9.42 -3.44 -6.65
C PRO A 71 9.44 -2.93 -8.11
N GLN A 72 8.73 -3.60 -8.99
CA GLN A 72 8.65 -3.21 -10.40
C GLN A 72 7.85 -1.92 -10.59
N ILE A 73 6.74 -1.76 -9.86
CA ILE A 73 5.96 -0.51 -9.87
C ILE A 73 6.83 0.65 -9.36
N GLU A 74 7.63 0.46 -8.31
CA GLU A 74 8.54 1.48 -7.81
C GLU A 74 9.55 1.93 -8.88
N ILE A 75 10.13 0.98 -9.63
CA ILE A 75 11.07 1.29 -10.70
C ILE A 75 10.39 2.13 -11.80
N LEU A 76 9.19 1.76 -12.22
CA LEU A 76 8.43 2.52 -13.22
C LEU A 76 8.01 3.89 -12.70
N ALA A 77 7.57 3.97 -11.45
CA ALA A 77 7.12 5.20 -10.81
C ALA A 77 8.22 6.27 -10.77
N LYS A 78 9.47 5.88 -10.60
CA LYS A 78 10.63 6.81 -10.64
C LYS A 78 10.80 7.51 -11.99
N LYS A 79 10.21 6.99 -13.05
CA LYS A 79 10.28 7.54 -14.42
C LYS A 79 9.01 8.30 -14.82
N GLY A 80 8.01 8.34 -13.97
CA GLY A 80 6.68 8.90 -14.24
C GLY A 80 6.37 10.17 -13.46
N ASP A 81 5.31 10.85 -13.89
CA ASP A 81 4.74 12.01 -13.20
C ASP A 81 3.65 11.54 -12.22
N PRO A 82 3.87 11.67 -10.90
CA PRO A 82 2.89 11.23 -9.89
C PRO A 82 1.62 12.09 -9.85
N SER A 83 1.57 13.20 -10.55
CA SER A 83 0.43 14.11 -10.60
C SER A 83 -0.40 13.98 -11.89
N LYS A 84 -0.01 13.09 -12.80
CA LYS A 84 -0.67 12.93 -14.10
C LYS A 84 -2.10 12.42 -13.99
N TYR A 85 -2.34 11.46 -13.12
CA TYR A 85 -3.66 10.88 -12.90
C TYR A 85 -4.13 11.13 -11.48
N ASP A 86 -5.33 11.70 -11.33
CA ASP A 86 -5.99 11.84 -10.03
C ASP A 86 -6.77 10.56 -9.73
N LEU A 87 -6.19 9.71 -8.89
CA LEU A 87 -6.76 8.44 -8.50
C LEU A 87 -7.56 8.57 -7.20
N PRO A 88 -8.66 7.80 -7.05
CA PRO A 88 -9.48 7.88 -5.84
C PRO A 88 -8.71 7.39 -4.61
N LYS A 89 -9.02 7.98 -3.47
CA LYS A 89 -8.52 7.59 -2.15
C LYS A 89 -9.71 7.08 -1.32
N PRO A 90 -10.06 5.78 -1.43
CA PRO A 90 -11.22 5.25 -0.76
C PRO A 90 -11.15 5.46 0.75
N ILE A 91 -12.29 5.76 1.38
CA ILE A 91 -12.44 6.01 2.82
C ILE A 91 -11.50 7.08 3.43
N PHE A 92 -10.78 7.84 2.59
CA PHE A 92 -9.83 8.85 3.06
C PHE A 92 -10.44 9.84 4.07
N TYR A 93 -11.67 10.24 3.88
CA TYR A 93 -12.38 11.21 4.73
C TYR A 93 -13.23 10.60 5.84
N LYS A 94 -13.25 9.27 5.99
CA LYS A 94 -14.11 8.60 6.99
C LYS A 94 -13.56 8.62 8.42
N GLY A 95 -12.33 9.09 8.62
CA GLY A 95 -11.67 8.99 9.92
C GLY A 95 -11.30 7.55 10.31
N GLY A 96 -10.60 7.39 11.44
CA GLY A 96 -10.08 6.10 11.88
C GLY A 96 -8.85 5.64 11.09
N CYS A 97 -8.43 4.41 11.33
CA CYS A 97 -7.20 3.83 10.75
C CYS A 97 -7.47 2.67 9.78
N ASN A 98 -8.70 2.51 9.29
CA ASN A 98 -8.98 1.51 8.27
C ASN A 98 -8.50 1.98 6.89
N LEU A 99 -8.10 1.01 6.08
CA LEU A 99 -7.60 1.21 4.71
C LEU A 99 -8.54 0.55 3.70
N SER A 100 -8.55 1.07 2.47
CA SER A 100 -9.26 0.48 1.35
C SER A 100 -8.51 0.76 0.05
N PHE A 101 -8.33 -0.27 -0.78
CA PHE A 101 -7.56 -0.21 -2.01
C PHE A 101 -8.33 -0.69 -3.24
N ALA A 102 -9.49 -1.35 -3.08
CA ALA A 102 -10.24 -1.93 -4.19
C ALA A 102 -10.72 -0.87 -5.20
N GLY A 103 -11.19 0.28 -4.73
CA GLY A 103 -11.61 1.38 -5.60
C GLY A 103 -10.47 1.97 -6.42
N LEU A 104 -9.28 2.05 -5.82
CA LEU A 104 -8.06 2.48 -6.49
C LEU A 104 -7.69 1.53 -7.64
N LYS A 105 -7.73 0.22 -7.40
CA LYS A 105 -7.50 -0.81 -8.43
C LYS A 105 -8.47 -0.66 -9.61
N THR A 106 -9.74 -0.43 -9.35
CA THR A 106 -10.76 -0.25 -10.40
C THR A 106 -10.48 0.98 -11.25
N ALA A 107 -10.04 2.08 -10.64
CA ALA A 107 -9.65 3.28 -11.37
C ALA A 107 -8.42 3.04 -12.25
N VAL A 108 -7.40 2.37 -11.72
CA VAL A 108 -6.21 1.98 -12.47
C VAL A 108 -6.57 1.12 -13.68
N LEU A 109 -7.47 0.14 -13.51
CA LEU A 109 -7.94 -0.71 -14.62
C LEU A 109 -8.55 0.10 -15.75
N LYS A 110 -9.38 1.10 -15.44
CA LYS A 110 -10.02 1.97 -16.44
C LYS A 110 -8.99 2.76 -17.24
N ILE A 111 -7.99 3.31 -16.58
CA ILE A 111 -6.92 4.10 -17.22
C ILE A 111 -5.99 3.18 -18.02
N ALA A 112 -5.61 2.03 -17.46
CA ALA A 112 -4.70 1.08 -18.10
C ALA A 112 -5.19 0.58 -19.48
N LYS A 113 -6.50 0.45 -19.64
CA LYS A 113 -7.11 0.07 -20.94
C LYS A 113 -6.87 1.10 -22.05
N ASN A 114 -6.56 2.34 -21.72
CA ASN A 114 -6.39 3.45 -22.66
C ASN A 114 -4.94 3.92 -22.78
N ILE A 115 -3.99 3.26 -22.11
CA ILE A 115 -2.56 3.58 -22.20
C ILE A 115 -2.05 3.30 -23.60
N LYS A 116 -1.34 4.28 -24.18
CA LYS A 116 -0.84 4.26 -25.57
C LYS A 116 0.67 4.13 -25.67
N ASN A 117 1.41 4.45 -24.63
CA ASN A 117 2.88 4.48 -24.61
C ASN A 117 3.45 4.18 -23.22
N ASP A 118 4.78 3.97 -23.17
CA ASP A 118 5.47 3.66 -21.92
C ASP A 118 5.45 4.83 -20.92
N GLN A 119 5.49 6.08 -21.39
CA GLN A 119 5.44 7.24 -20.51
C GLN A 119 4.13 7.29 -19.72
N GLU A 120 2.99 7.03 -20.37
CA GLU A 120 1.69 6.96 -19.67
C GLU A 120 1.66 5.82 -18.65
N LYS A 121 2.32 4.71 -18.95
CA LYS A 121 2.48 3.58 -18.02
C LYS A 121 3.30 3.98 -16.78
N PHE A 122 4.42 4.70 -16.98
CA PHE A 122 5.23 5.22 -15.89
C PHE A 122 4.45 6.23 -15.04
N ASP A 123 3.71 7.13 -15.69
CA ASP A 123 2.88 8.13 -15.02
C ASP A 123 1.78 7.48 -14.18
N LEU A 124 1.15 6.42 -14.69
CA LEU A 124 0.13 5.67 -13.95
C LEU A 124 0.73 4.95 -12.74
N ALA A 125 1.90 4.33 -12.90
CA ALA A 125 2.62 3.70 -11.78
C ALA A 125 2.98 4.73 -10.70
N ALA A 126 3.47 5.91 -11.10
CA ALA A 126 3.81 7.00 -10.19
C ALA A 126 2.58 7.56 -9.47
N SER A 127 1.48 7.77 -10.18
CA SER A 127 0.21 8.26 -9.60
C SER A 127 -0.40 7.24 -8.64
N PHE A 128 -0.32 5.94 -8.97
CA PHE A 128 -0.76 4.87 -8.09
C PHE A 128 0.04 4.86 -6.78
N GLN A 129 1.37 4.87 -6.86
CA GLN A 129 2.23 4.87 -5.68
C GLN A 129 1.97 6.09 -4.79
N LYS A 130 1.87 7.28 -5.37
CA LYS A 130 1.51 8.50 -4.64
C LYS A 130 0.17 8.37 -3.91
N SER A 131 -0.84 7.82 -4.56
CA SER A 131 -2.15 7.62 -3.94
C SER A 131 -2.09 6.66 -2.75
N ILE A 132 -1.29 5.59 -2.85
CA ILE A 132 -1.04 4.66 -1.74
C ILE A 132 -0.35 5.39 -0.57
N GLU A 133 0.69 6.16 -0.85
CA GLU A 133 1.41 6.95 0.16
C GLU A 133 0.47 7.89 0.90
N GLU A 134 -0.38 8.62 0.19
CA GLU A 134 -1.35 9.53 0.78
C GLU A 134 -2.40 8.81 1.63
N ILE A 135 -2.89 7.64 1.18
CA ILE A 135 -3.84 6.82 1.95
C ILE A 135 -3.22 6.34 3.27
N VAL A 136 -1.97 5.90 3.23
CA VAL A 136 -1.27 5.38 4.42
C VAL A 136 -0.86 6.49 5.37
N TYR A 137 -0.43 7.65 4.84
CA TYR A 137 0.04 8.80 5.63
C TYR A 137 -1.09 9.53 6.38
N LYS A 138 -2.30 9.43 5.90
CA LYS A 138 -3.49 10.02 6.53
C LYS A 138 -3.55 9.77 8.05
#